data_678249e6d04af1f43ace26dcacf994b2
#
_entry.id   678249e6d04af1f43ace26dcacf994b2
#
_cell.length_a   1.000
_cell.length_b   1.000
_cell.length_c   1.000
_cell.angle_alpha   90.00
_cell.angle_beta   90.00
_cell.angle_gamma   90.00
#
_symmetry.space_group_name_H-M   'P 1'
#
loop_
_entity.id
_entity.type
_entity.pdbx_description
1 polymer ?
#
loop_
_entity_poly.entity_id
_entity_poly.type
_entity_poly.pdbx_seq_one_letter_code
_entity_poly.pdbx_strand_id
1 'polypeptide(L)'
;MKILKFENLGGEIPLLFENDASLPAIKFRLVFRASGAICAKNGVANLVCQMLDNGTASLKKAEFASLLETRAINLQAFCGAETFGFEILCLKEHFLYALDMLLKLVDEPNFSDEILAKVKDEICAEILDLSSDFDEVANDNLNKIAFANTPMAFNLRGEIADVENIALSDVREFWAGLNLANAYVFLGGDIGENDEKFRQKIAQILAKFKFGVARNLPKFTSKSDLFTHQKVQSEQAFIYFCAPFDVCEDELFIAKTAMFILGGGGFGSRLMEEVRVRAGLAYSCYAMAKFSHATRMLKGYLQTKNENAKDALNLVKKVINDFCENGVTQDELDAAKAFLAGSNPLRKETAFAKMAICESEFYDGKEFGFGDKELEKIKNLDLQTLNNFIKNHDEISKLCVAIVSANDDENL
;
A
#
# COMPACT_ATOMS: atom_id res chain seq x y z
N MET A 1 2.72 -2.58 -22.82
CA MET A 1 2.05 -1.33 -22.38
C MET A 1 2.67 -0.13 -23.09
N LYS A 2 1.87 0.90 -23.39
CA LYS A 2 2.31 2.15 -24.03
C LYS A 2 1.97 3.32 -23.11
N ILE A 3 2.76 4.39 -23.15
CA ILE A 3 2.43 5.66 -22.50
C ILE A 3 1.96 6.62 -23.56
N LEU A 4 0.67 6.92 -23.53
CA LEU A 4 0.01 7.97 -24.31
C LEU A 4 -0.22 9.19 -23.40
N LYS A 5 -0.85 10.26 -23.91
CA LYS A 5 -1.11 11.48 -23.14
C LYS A 5 -2.50 12.02 -23.45
N PHE A 6 -3.13 12.61 -22.44
CA PHE A 6 -4.20 13.56 -22.62
C PHE A 6 -3.59 14.96 -22.65
N GLU A 7 -3.95 15.72 -23.66
CA GLU A 7 -3.52 17.11 -23.88
C GLU A 7 -4.71 18.08 -23.76
N ASN A 8 -4.48 19.37 -23.77
CA ASN A 8 -5.51 20.40 -23.71
C ASN A 8 -6.32 20.50 -22.39
N LEU A 9 -5.75 19.97 -21.28
CA LEU A 9 -6.36 20.03 -19.94
C LEU A 9 -5.53 20.94 -18.99
N GLY A 10 -4.76 21.87 -19.54
CA GLY A 10 -3.84 22.72 -18.77
C GLY A 10 -2.42 22.17 -18.70
N GLY A 11 -2.20 20.93 -19.14
CA GLY A 11 -0.92 20.23 -19.21
C GLY A 11 -1.10 18.82 -19.75
N GLU A 12 -0.03 18.02 -19.69
CA GLU A 12 -0.03 16.62 -20.16
C GLU A 12 -0.35 15.67 -18.98
N ILE A 13 -1.30 14.77 -19.19
CA ILE A 13 -1.66 13.72 -18.23
C ILE A 13 -1.29 12.38 -18.84
N PRO A 14 -0.39 11.59 -18.21
CA PRO A 14 0.00 10.28 -18.72
C PRO A 14 -1.20 9.32 -18.76
N LEU A 15 -1.30 8.57 -19.87
CA LEU A 15 -2.23 7.46 -20.05
C LEU A 15 -1.42 6.18 -20.28
N LEU A 16 -1.42 5.27 -19.30
CA LEU A 16 -0.91 3.93 -19.43
C LEU A 16 -1.95 3.11 -20.19
N PHE A 17 -1.61 2.68 -21.38
CA PHE A 17 -2.55 2.05 -22.31
C PHE A 17 -2.09 0.66 -22.71
N GLU A 18 -2.98 -0.34 -22.57
CA GLU A 18 -2.76 -1.69 -23.07
C GLU A 18 -4.06 -2.26 -23.63
N ASN A 19 -4.03 -2.69 -24.91
CA ASN A 19 -5.16 -3.40 -25.50
C ASN A 19 -4.86 -4.91 -25.51
N ASP A 20 -5.60 -5.66 -24.69
CA ASP A 20 -5.49 -7.12 -24.57
C ASP A 20 -6.90 -7.72 -24.53
N ALA A 21 -7.27 -8.38 -25.62
CA ALA A 21 -8.58 -9.00 -25.80
C ALA A 21 -8.66 -10.45 -25.27
N SER A 22 -7.72 -10.88 -24.43
CA SER A 22 -7.73 -12.22 -23.84
C SER A 22 -8.92 -12.45 -22.89
N LEU A 23 -9.46 -11.36 -22.32
CA LEU A 23 -10.69 -11.32 -21.52
C LEU A 23 -11.57 -10.18 -22.01
N PRO A 24 -12.91 -10.33 -22.11
CA PRO A 24 -13.83 -9.26 -22.52
C PRO A 24 -14.07 -8.26 -21.40
N ALA A 25 -13.01 -7.85 -20.71
CA ALA A 25 -13.05 -6.97 -19.54
C ALA A 25 -12.12 -5.79 -19.72
N ILE A 26 -12.46 -4.67 -19.08
CA ILE A 26 -11.67 -3.44 -19.06
C ILE A 26 -11.43 -3.05 -17.60
N LYS A 27 -10.18 -2.73 -17.29
CA LYS A 27 -9.76 -2.08 -16.06
C LYS A 27 -9.34 -0.65 -16.38
N PHE A 28 -9.91 0.29 -15.63
CA PHE A 28 -9.57 1.71 -15.69
C PHE A 28 -9.18 2.18 -14.28
N ARG A 29 -8.19 3.05 -14.20
CA ARG A 29 -7.86 3.78 -12.98
C ARG A 29 -7.52 5.23 -13.28
N LEU A 30 -8.04 6.14 -12.47
CA LEU A 30 -7.59 7.53 -12.38
C LEU A 30 -6.93 7.70 -11.03
N VAL A 31 -5.64 7.95 -11.01
CA VAL A 31 -4.81 7.99 -9.80
C VAL A 31 -4.23 9.38 -9.61
N PHE A 32 -4.46 9.98 -8.45
CA PHE A 32 -3.84 11.22 -8.00
C PHE A 32 -2.71 10.88 -7.02
N ARG A 33 -1.46 11.07 -7.43
CA ARG A 33 -0.27 10.95 -6.55
C ARG A 33 -0.22 12.14 -5.60
N ALA A 34 0.45 11.99 -4.46
CA ALA A 34 0.56 13.02 -3.43
C ALA A 34 -0.81 13.58 -3.00
N SER A 35 -1.81 12.70 -2.93
CA SER A 35 -3.20 13.02 -2.56
C SER A 35 -3.82 11.96 -1.64
N GLY A 36 -2.99 11.07 -1.07
CA GLY A 36 -3.44 10.07 -0.10
C GLY A 36 -3.51 10.62 1.34
N ALA A 37 -3.71 9.71 2.28
CA ALA A 37 -3.94 10.04 3.69
C ALA A 37 -2.81 10.87 4.32
N ILE A 38 -1.54 10.59 3.98
CA ILE A 38 -0.39 11.33 4.52
C ILE A 38 -0.23 12.76 3.95
N CYS A 39 -1.01 13.10 2.94
CA CYS A 39 -0.98 14.40 2.26
C CYS A 39 -2.17 15.29 2.63
N ALA A 40 -3.05 14.82 3.51
CA ALA A 40 -4.28 15.47 3.93
C ALA A 40 -4.35 15.58 5.47
N LYS A 41 -5.33 16.34 5.97
CA LYS A 41 -5.72 16.29 7.38
C LYS A 41 -6.12 14.85 7.74
N ASN A 42 -5.73 14.39 8.92
CA ASN A 42 -5.92 13.02 9.35
C ASN A 42 -7.38 12.54 9.18
N GLY A 43 -7.56 11.38 8.54
CA GLY A 43 -8.87 10.78 8.25
C GLY A 43 -9.64 11.37 7.07
N VAL A 44 -9.34 12.59 6.60
CA VAL A 44 -10.15 13.28 5.57
C VAL A 44 -10.16 12.52 4.23
N ALA A 45 -9.01 12.04 3.76
CA ALA A 45 -8.95 11.36 2.47
C ALA A 45 -9.77 10.05 2.46
N ASN A 46 -9.71 9.28 3.56
CA ASN A 46 -10.53 8.08 3.72
C ASN A 46 -12.02 8.43 3.85
N LEU A 47 -12.36 9.45 4.63
CA LEU A 47 -13.75 9.90 4.79
C LEU A 47 -14.35 10.35 3.45
N VAL A 48 -13.61 11.10 2.63
CA VAL A 48 -14.05 11.48 1.27
C VAL A 48 -14.29 10.24 0.42
N CYS A 49 -13.39 9.25 0.47
CA CYS A 49 -13.53 7.98 -0.24
C CYS A 49 -14.85 7.30 0.15
N GLN A 50 -15.16 7.18 1.45
CA GLN A 50 -16.40 6.56 1.91
C GLN A 50 -17.65 7.42 1.63
N MET A 51 -17.54 8.76 1.61
CA MET A 51 -18.66 9.61 1.17
C MET A 51 -19.05 9.35 -0.29
N LEU A 52 -18.07 9.10 -1.18
CA LEU A 52 -18.33 8.80 -2.58
C LEU A 52 -19.10 7.48 -2.79
N ASP A 53 -19.01 6.54 -1.86
CA ASP A 53 -19.81 5.29 -1.89
C ASP A 53 -21.29 5.51 -1.55
N ASN A 54 -21.67 6.73 -1.13
CA ASN A 54 -23.06 7.07 -0.81
C ASN A 54 -23.83 7.66 -2.00
N GLY A 55 -23.36 7.44 -3.23
CA GLY A 55 -24.01 7.89 -4.46
C GLY A 55 -23.69 9.34 -4.79
N THR A 56 -24.59 9.97 -5.54
CA THR A 56 -24.43 11.36 -6.03
C THR A 56 -25.51 12.28 -5.43
N ALA A 57 -25.40 13.56 -5.66
CA ALA A 57 -26.43 14.52 -5.21
C ALA A 57 -27.82 14.19 -5.80
N SER A 58 -27.87 13.59 -6.99
CA SER A 58 -29.13 13.25 -7.69
C SER A 58 -29.53 11.77 -7.59
N LEU A 59 -28.62 10.85 -7.26
CA LEU A 59 -28.87 9.40 -7.12
C LEU A 59 -28.43 8.93 -5.73
N LYS A 60 -29.37 8.42 -4.94
CA LYS A 60 -29.08 7.84 -3.62
C LYS A 60 -28.23 6.57 -3.72
N LYS A 61 -27.56 6.20 -2.63
CA LYS A 61 -26.67 5.03 -2.54
C LYS A 61 -27.26 3.76 -3.17
N ALA A 62 -28.46 3.37 -2.75
CA ALA A 62 -29.10 2.15 -3.22
C ALA A 62 -29.42 2.17 -4.73
N GLU A 63 -29.85 3.31 -5.27
CA GLU A 63 -30.12 3.48 -6.68
C GLU A 63 -28.83 3.46 -7.49
N PHE A 64 -27.81 4.23 -7.06
CA PHE A 64 -26.49 4.24 -7.70
C PHE A 64 -25.85 2.85 -7.74
N ALA A 65 -25.85 2.14 -6.60
CA ALA A 65 -25.35 0.78 -6.52
C ALA A 65 -26.11 -0.19 -7.44
N SER A 66 -27.45 -0.15 -7.43
CA SER A 66 -28.28 -1.01 -8.30
C SER A 66 -28.00 -0.82 -9.79
N LEU A 67 -27.75 0.43 -10.24
CA LEU A 67 -27.39 0.73 -11.62
C LEU A 67 -26.05 0.11 -12.04
N LEU A 68 -25.10 -0.01 -11.12
CA LEU A 68 -23.79 -0.64 -11.32
C LEU A 68 -23.89 -2.16 -11.24
N GLU A 69 -24.50 -2.68 -10.18
CA GLU A 69 -24.60 -4.12 -9.90
C GLU A 69 -25.35 -4.90 -10.97
N THR A 70 -26.44 -4.34 -11.52
CA THR A 70 -27.20 -4.96 -12.61
C THR A 70 -26.38 -5.17 -13.89
N ARG A 71 -25.20 -4.55 -13.98
CA ARG A 71 -24.27 -4.64 -15.12
C ARG A 71 -22.92 -5.25 -14.72
N ALA A 72 -22.80 -5.76 -13.49
CA ALA A 72 -21.54 -6.24 -12.93
C ALA A 72 -20.40 -5.22 -13.07
N ILE A 73 -20.70 -3.92 -12.89
CA ILE A 73 -19.72 -2.85 -12.87
C ILE A 73 -19.21 -2.69 -11.45
N ASN A 74 -17.91 -2.87 -11.25
CA ASN A 74 -17.23 -2.44 -10.04
C ASN A 74 -16.64 -1.04 -10.28
N LEU A 75 -17.26 -0.02 -9.71
CA LEU A 75 -16.78 1.36 -9.67
C LEU A 75 -16.61 1.77 -8.23
N GLN A 76 -15.39 2.11 -7.85
CA GLN A 76 -15.06 2.52 -6.49
C GLN A 76 -14.05 3.66 -6.47
N ALA A 77 -14.13 4.52 -5.46
CA ALA A 77 -13.02 5.36 -5.05
C ALA A 77 -12.05 4.55 -4.16
N PHE A 78 -10.78 4.92 -4.13
CA PHE A 78 -9.81 4.32 -3.22
C PHE A 78 -8.89 5.38 -2.62
N CYS A 79 -8.47 5.13 -1.38
CA CYS A 79 -7.52 5.95 -0.66
C CYS A 79 -6.39 5.06 -0.14
N GLY A 80 -5.15 5.39 -0.51
CA GLY A 80 -3.94 4.82 0.07
C GLY A 80 -3.20 5.85 0.91
N ALA A 81 -2.03 5.49 1.43
CA ALA A 81 -1.18 6.44 2.14
C ALA A 81 -0.76 7.61 1.24
N GLU A 82 -0.33 7.33 0.01
CA GLU A 82 0.26 8.30 -0.92
C GLU A 82 -0.70 8.74 -2.03
N THR A 83 -1.74 7.96 -2.31
CA THR A 83 -2.60 8.13 -3.49
C THR A 83 -4.06 8.16 -3.13
N PHE A 84 -4.82 8.90 -3.93
CA PHE A 84 -6.29 8.85 -4.00
C PHE A 84 -6.71 8.61 -5.45
N GLY A 85 -7.84 7.95 -5.68
CA GLY A 85 -8.27 7.75 -7.05
C GLY A 85 -9.58 7.00 -7.21
N PHE A 86 -9.83 6.61 -8.47
CA PHE A 86 -11.00 5.85 -8.89
C PHE A 86 -10.57 4.62 -9.66
N GLU A 87 -11.27 3.54 -9.47
CA GLU A 87 -11.08 2.30 -10.22
C GLU A 87 -12.40 1.83 -10.80
N ILE A 88 -12.37 1.38 -12.07
CA ILE A 88 -13.47 0.67 -12.72
C ILE A 88 -12.95 -0.68 -13.20
N LEU A 89 -13.72 -1.72 -12.93
CA LEU A 89 -13.54 -3.05 -13.52
C LEU A 89 -14.92 -3.54 -14.00
N CYS A 90 -15.05 -3.80 -15.28
CA CYS A 90 -16.32 -4.28 -15.85
C CYS A 90 -16.09 -4.98 -17.19
N LEU A 91 -17.14 -5.61 -17.71
CA LEU A 91 -17.14 -6.09 -19.09
C LEU A 91 -17.07 -4.91 -20.08
N LYS A 92 -16.42 -5.13 -21.21
CA LYS A 92 -16.20 -4.15 -22.28
C LYS A 92 -17.49 -3.43 -22.70
N GLU A 93 -18.58 -4.18 -22.87
CA GLU A 93 -19.89 -3.65 -23.33
C GLU A 93 -20.49 -2.62 -22.35
N HIS A 94 -20.11 -2.67 -21.07
CA HIS A 94 -20.60 -1.77 -20.03
C HIS A 94 -19.65 -0.62 -19.72
N PHE A 95 -18.46 -0.59 -20.32
CA PHE A 95 -17.41 0.37 -19.90
C PHE A 95 -17.78 1.84 -20.20
N LEU A 96 -18.43 2.14 -21.33
CA LEU A 96 -18.93 3.52 -21.58
C LEU A 96 -19.93 3.95 -20.52
N TYR A 97 -20.87 3.05 -20.15
CA TYR A 97 -21.82 3.33 -19.09
C TYR A 97 -21.12 3.51 -17.72
N ALA A 98 -20.11 2.72 -17.43
CA ALA A 98 -19.31 2.88 -16.21
C ALA A 98 -18.59 4.24 -16.17
N LEU A 99 -18.06 4.70 -17.30
CA LEU A 99 -17.46 6.05 -17.40
C LEU A 99 -18.51 7.16 -17.24
N ASP A 100 -19.76 6.96 -17.72
CA ASP A 100 -20.86 7.91 -17.49
C ASP A 100 -21.21 8.00 -16.00
N MET A 101 -21.24 6.85 -15.30
CA MET A 101 -21.49 6.81 -13.86
C MET A 101 -20.35 7.45 -13.06
N LEU A 102 -19.08 7.23 -13.46
CA LEU A 102 -17.94 7.92 -12.85
C LEU A 102 -18.01 9.43 -13.11
N LEU A 103 -18.31 9.85 -14.34
CA LEU A 103 -18.47 11.28 -14.66
C LEU A 103 -19.53 11.93 -13.77
N LYS A 104 -20.67 11.25 -13.58
CA LYS A 104 -21.75 11.71 -12.71
C LYS A 104 -21.30 11.80 -11.26
N LEU A 105 -20.58 10.78 -10.76
CA LEU A 105 -20.04 10.76 -9.39
C LEU A 105 -19.08 11.92 -9.14
N VAL A 106 -18.23 12.23 -10.10
CA VAL A 106 -17.23 13.32 -10.01
C VAL A 106 -17.87 14.70 -10.16
N ASP A 107 -18.90 14.83 -10.99
CA ASP A 107 -19.56 16.11 -11.27
C ASP A 107 -20.48 16.56 -10.12
N GLU A 108 -21.18 15.63 -9.51
CA GLU A 108 -22.15 15.89 -8.43
C GLU A 108 -21.98 14.95 -7.23
N PRO A 109 -20.80 14.91 -6.58
CA PRO A 109 -20.58 14.08 -5.40
C PRO A 109 -21.53 14.49 -4.27
N ASN A 110 -22.05 13.53 -3.50
CA ASN A 110 -22.97 13.80 -2.40
C ASN A 110 -22.23 14.28 -1.15
N PHE A 111 -21.66 15.48 -1.20
CA PHE A 111 -21.00 16.13 -0.08
C PHE A 111 -22.01 17.01 0.70
N SER A 112 -22.94 16.34 1.39
CA SER A 112 -23.93 16.95 2.25
C SER A 112 -23.62 16.73 3.75
N ASP A 113 -24.15 17.58 4.64
CA ASP A 113 -23.99 17.41 6.09
C ASP A 113 -24.60 16.10 6.60
N GLU A 114 -25.70 15.64 5.98
CA GLU A 114 -26.35 14.37 6.31
C GLU A 114 -25.42 13.18 6.04
N ILE A 115 -24.79 13.13 4.85
CA ILE A 115 -23.87 12.05 4.49
C ILE A 115 -22.57 12.16 5.28
N LEU A 116 -22.07 13.36 5.54
CA LEU A 116 -20.90 13.57 6.40
C LEU A 116 -21.13 12.99 7.80
N ALA A 117 -22.26 13.31 8.43
CA ALA A 117 -22.58 12.80 9.77
C ALA A 117 -22.66 11.26 9.76
N LYS A 118 -23.39 10.69 8.80
CA LYS A 118 -23.53 9.24 8.64
C LYS A 118 -22.17 8.55 8.49
N VAL A 119 -21.32 9.04 7.58
CA VAL A 119 -20.00 8.43 7.29
C VAL A 119 -19.07 8.56 8.49
N LYS A 120 -19.11 9.65 9.24
CA LYS A 120 -18.38 9.78 10.50
C LYS A 120 -18.78 8.70 11.50
N ASP A 121 -20.08 8.48 11.69
CA ASP A 121 -20.59 7.46 12.61
C ASP A 121 -20.13 6.05 12.15
N GLU A 122 -20.17 5.77 10.83
CA GLU A 122 -19.70 4.50 10.26
C GLU A 122 -18.19 4.30 10.48
N ILE A 123 -17.36 5.32 10.25
CA ILE A 123 -15.89 5.25 10.47
C ILE A 123 -15.57 5.11 11.96
N CYS A 124 -16.24 5.86 12.84
CA CYS A 124 -16.03 5.74 14.28
C CYS A 124 -16.41 4.34 14.79
N ALA A 125 -17.51 3.77 14.29
CA ALA A 125 -17.89 2.40 14.61
C ALA A 125 -16.85 1.38 14.10
N GLU A 126 -16.33 1.55 12.89
CA GLU A 126 -15.27 0.72 12.34
C GLU A 126 -13.98 0.79 13.19
N ILE A 127 -13.57 1.99 13.63
CA ILE A 127 -12.40 2.16 14.51
C ILE A 127 -12.61 1.45 15.85
N LEU A 128 -13.81 1.54 16.43
CA LEU A 128 -14.14 0.86 17.68
C LEU A 128 -14.13 -0.66 17.53
N ASP A 129 -14.66 -1.20 16.44
CA ASP A 129 -14.64 -2.64 16.15
C ASP A 129 -13.21 -3.15 16.02
N LEU A 130 -12.37 -2.43 15.25
CA LEU A 130 -10.95 -2.76 15.06
C LEU A 130 -10.11 -2.60 16.34
N SER A 131 -10.59 -1.89 17.36
CA SER A 131 -9.91 -1.83 18.66
C SER A 131 -9.85 -3.19 19.36
N SER A 132 -10.65 -4.15 18.92
CA SER A 132 -10.67 -5.54 19.38
C SER A 132 -9.76 -6.45 18.50
N ASP A 133 -9.29 -5.97 17.37
CA ASP A 133 -8.30 -6.65 16.54
C ASP A 133 -6.89 -6.29 17.04
N PHE A 134 -6.35 -7.13 17.90
CA PHE A 134 -5.07 -6.87 18.55
C PHE A 134 -3.87 -6.90 17.57
N ASP A 135 -4.03 -7.49 16.40
CA ASP A 135 -3.05 -7.44 15.33
C ASP A 135 -2.96 -6.00 14.75
N GLU A 136 -4.11 -5.43 14.38
CA GLU A 136 -4.20 -4.03 13.92
C GLU A 136 -3.76 -3.05 15.01
N VAL A 137 -4.16 -3.26 16.26
CA VAL A 137 -3.75 -2.40 17.40
C VAL A 137 -2.22 -2.41 17.57
N ALA A 138 -1.57 -3.57 17.48
CA ALA A 138 -0.12 -3.67 17.61
C ALA A 138 0.60 -2.95 16.44
N ASN A 139 0.08 -3.08 15.22
CA ASN A 139 0.59 -2.39 14.04
C ASN A 139 0.44 -0.86 14.16
N ASP A 140 -0.71 -0.37 14.63
CA ASP A 140 -0.96 1.06 14.84
C ASP A 140 -0.07 1.63 15.95
N ASN A 141 0.11 0.89 17.06
CA ASN A 141 1.02 1.27 18.12
C ASN A 141 2.47 1.38 17.63
N LEU A 142 2.91 0.47 16.76
CA LEU A 142 4.23 0.57 16.14
C LEU A 142 4.34 1.86 15.30
N ASN A 143 3.36 2.14 14.44
CA ASN A 143 3.38 3.35 13.60
C ASN A 143 3.40 4.62 14.47
N LYS A 144 2.64 4.67 15.57
CA LYS A 144 2.60 5.81 16.50
C LYS A 144 3.97 6.12 17.10
N ILE A 145 4.76 5.12 17.51
CA ILE A 145 6.10 5.36 18.07
C ILE A 145 7.15 5.59 16.97
N ALA A 146 7.10 4.80 15.89
CA ALA A 146 8.10 4.85 14.82
C ALA A 146 8.04 6.15 14.01
N PHE A 147 6.83 6.70 13.83
CA PHE A 147 6.59 7.91 13.05
C PHE A 147 5.97 9.06 13.85
N ALA A 148 6.22 9.10 15.16
CA ALA A 148 5.65 10.12 16.05
C ALA A 148 5.84 11.54 15.50
N ASN A 149 4.78 12.34 15.56
CA ASN A 149 4.68 13.71 15.04
C ASN A 149 4.74 13.81 13.50
N THR A 150 4.40 12.76 12.80
CA THR A 150 4.23 12.77 11.34
C THR A 150 2.87 12.17 10.96
N PRO A 151 2.36 12.44 9.74
CA PRO A 151 1.12 11.81 9.27
C PRO A 151 1.19 10.27 9.17
N MET A 152 2.40 9.69 9.09
CA MET A 152 2.60 8.24 9.06
C MET A 152 2.34 7.55 10.41
N ALA A 153 2.19 8.31 11.49
CA ALA A 153 1.84 7.77 12.81
C ALA A 153 0.40 7.24 12.88
N PHE A 154 -0.46 7.65 11.95
CA PHE A 154 -1.88 7.33 11.94
C PHE A 154 -2.21 6.34 10.81
N ASN A 155 -3.24 5.52 11.03
CA ASN A 155 -3.80 4.71 9.95
C ASN A 155 -4.64 5.60 8.99
N LEU A 156 -5.10 5.03 7.88
CA LEU A 156 -5.83 5.78 6.85
C LEU A 156 -7.17 6.36 7.35
N ARG A 157 -7.79 5.73 8.36
CA ARG A 157 -9.08 6.15 8.94
C ARG A 157 -8.93 7.37 9.83
N GLY A 158 -7.74 7.61 10.38
CA GLY A 158 -7.50 8.56 11.45
C GLY A 158 -7.90 8.00 12.82
N GLU A 159 -7.94 8.86 13.82
CA GLU A 159 -8.48 8.56 15.14
C GLU A 159 -9.90 9.10 15.30
N ILE A 160 -10.70 8.56 16.23
CA ILE A 160 -12.09 8.98 16.46
C ILE A 160 -12.19 10.50 16.63
N ALA A 161 -11.31 11.08 17.46
CA ALA A 161 -11.31 12.54 17.70
C ALA A 161 -11.03 13.35 16.43
N ASP A 162 -10.18 12.84 15.51
CA ASP A 162 -9.91 13.51 14.24
C ASP A 162 -11.14 13.43 13.33
N VAL A 163 -11.75 12.25 13.22
CA VAL A 163 -12.95 12.00 12.38
C VAL A 163 -14.11 12.87 12.84
N GLU A 164 -14.38 12.93 14.14
CA GLU A 164 -15.43 13.78 14.73
C GLU A 164 -15.23 15.27 14.40
N ASN A 165 -13.99 15.73 14.32
CA ASN A 165 -13.64 17.12 14.04
C ASN A 165 -13.48 17.46 12.54
N ILE A 166 -13.75 16.54 11.62
CA ILE A 166 -13.77 16.84 10.17
C ILE A 166 -15.02 17.66 9.85
N ALA A 167 -14.85 18.81 9.22
CA ALA A 167 -15.95 19.63 8.74
C ALA A 167 -16.19 19.40 7.23
N LEU A 168 -17.37 19.76 6.74
CA LEU A 168 -17.69 19.68 5.31
C LEU A 168 -16.76 20.57 4.46
N SER A 169 -16.21 21.64 5.06
CA SER A 169 -15.16 22.47 4.44
C SER A 169 -13.87 21.67 4.17
N ASP A 170 -13.45 20.80 5.11
CA ASP A 170 -12.26 19.94 4.95
C ASP A 170 -12.45 18.97 3.77
N VAL A 171 -13.65 18.39 3.65
CA VAL A 171 -14.05 17.50 2.53
C VAL A 171 -13.94 18.23 1.19
N ARG A 172 -14.52 19.44 1.12
CA ARG A 172 -14.51 20.26 -0.10
C ARG A 172 -13.11 20.77 -0.46
N GLU A 173 -12.30 21.11 0.53
CA GLU A 173 -10.91 21.52 0.33
C GLU A 173 -10.08 20.36 -0.21
N PHE A 174 -10.20 19.16 0.37
CA PHE A 174 -9.53 17.96 -0.13
C PHE A 174 -9.92 17.66 -1.57
N TRP A 175 -11.22 17.66 -1.88
CA TRP A 175 -11.74 17.42 -3.22
C TRP A 175 -11.23 18.43 -4.24
N ALA A 176 -11.31 19.71 -3.91
CA ALA A 176 -10.79 20.79 -4.77
C ALA A 176 -9.28 20.77 -4.91
N GLY A 177 -8.59 20.12 -3.99
CA GLY A 177 -7.14 19.92 -3.97
C GLY A 177 -6.64 18.78 -4.86
N LEU A 178 -7.52 17.92 -5.39
CA LEU A 178 -7.14 16.88 -6.35
C LEU A 178 -6.62 17.53 -7.64
N ASN A 179 -5.38 17.19 -8.01
CA ASN A 179 -4.61 17.95 -8.99
C ASN A 179 -4.15 17.07 -10.14
N LEU A 180 -4.54 17.43 -11.37
CA LEU A 180 -4.16 16.71 -12.58
C LEU A 180 -2.65 16.71 -12.87
N ALA A 181 -1.90 17.67 -12.37
CA ALA A 181 -0.42 17.68 -12.49
C ALA A 181 0.25 16.51 -11.74
N ASN A 182 -0.45 15.90 -10.78
CA ASN A 182 -0.01 14.70 -10.09
C ASN A 182 -0.73 13.41 -10.57
N ALA A 183 -1.66 13.53 -11.53
CA ALA A 183 -2.49 12.42 -11.95
C ALA A 183 -1.86 11.59 -13.08
N TYR A 184 -2.27 10.36 -13.16
CA TYR A 184 -2.17 9.54 -14.36
C TYR A 184 -3.43 8.69 -14.52
N VAL A 185 -3.64 8.23 -15.75
CA VAL A 185 -4.72 7.32 -16.10
C VAL A 185 -4.12 5.98 -16.50
N PHE A 186 -4.76 4.90 -16.06
CA PHE A 186 -4.52 3.55 -16.54
C PHE A 186 -5.77 3.05 -17.26
N LEU A 187 -5.60 2.50 -18.45
CA LEU A 187 -6.66 1.90 -19.26
C LEU A 187 -6.13 0.62 -19.93
N GLY A 188 -6.61 -0.53 -19.47
CA GLY A 188 -6.17 -1.82 -19.97
C GLY A 188 -7.31 -2.83 -20.11
N GLY A 189 -7.18 -3.75 -21.07
CA GLY A 189 -8.15 -4.80 -21.37
C GLY A 189 -8.62 -4.80 -22.81
N ASP A 190 -9.79 -5.37 -23.09
CA ASP A 190 -10.38 -5.44 -24.44
C ASP A 190 -10.97 -4.09 -24.86
N ILE A 191 -10.13 -3.19 -25.34
CA ILE A 191 -10.53 -1.84 -25.76
C ILE A 191 -11.05 -1.87 -27.20
N GLY A 192 -10.40 -2.62 -28.09
CA GLY A 192 -10.78 -2.78 -29.49
C GLY A 192 -10.86 -1.45 -30.24
N GLU A 193 -11.91 -1.29 -31.07
CA GLU A 193 -12.14 -0.11 -31.90
C GLU A 193 -12.75 1.08 -31.13
N ASN A 194 -13.04 0.92 -29.83
CA ASN A 194 -13.68 1.96 -29.02
C ASN A 194 -12.69 2.92 -28.35
N ASP A 195 -11.39 2.82 -28.62
CA ASP A 195 -10.33 3.63 -28.00
C ASP A 195 -10.66 5.12 -27.98
N GLU A 196 -11.04 5.69 -29.13
CA GLU A 196 -11.31 7.11 -29.23
C GLU A 196 -12.52 7.55 -28.38
N LYS A 197 -13.60 6.76 -28.37
CA LYS A 197 -14.81 7.05 -27.57
C LYS A 197 -14.50 7.00 -26.07
N PHE A 198 -13.72 5.99 -25.65
CA PHE A 198 -13.32 5.87 -24.26
C PHE A 198 -12.43 7.04 -23.84
N ARG A 199 -11.45 7.42 -24.65
CA ARG A 199 -10.57 8.55 -24.39
C ARG A 199 -11.32 9.87 -24.34
N GLN A 200 -12.28 10.11 -25.23
CA GLN A 200 -13.13 11.30 -25.19
C GLN A 200 -13.93 11.38 -23.87
N LYS A 201 -14.51 10.27 -23.42
CA LYS A 201 -15.25 10.22 -22.17
C LYS A 201 -14.33 10.42 -20.95
N ILE A 202 -13.15 9.81 -20.95
CA ILE A 202 -12.14 10.00 -19.90
C ILE A 202 -11.69 11.47 -19.85
N ALA A 203 -11.48 12.12 -21.01
CA ALA A 203 -11.14 13.54 -21.05
C ALA A 203 -12.24 14.43 -20.44
N GLN A 204 -13.53 14.08 -20.59
CA GLN A 204 -14.64 14.78 -19.92
C GLN A 204 -14.56 14.62 -18.38
N ILE A 205 -14.16 13.45 -17.88
CA ILE A 205 -13.95 13.21 -16.44
C ILE A 205 -12.77 14.05 -15.94
N LEU A 206 -11.65 13.99 -16.65
CA LEU A 206 -10.45 14.76 -16.29
C LEU A 206 -10.71 16.26 -16.25
N ALA A 207 -11.53 16.79 -17.17
CA ALA A 207 -11.92 18.20 -17.21
C ALA A 207 -12.69 18.70 -15.97
N LYS A 208 -13.16 17.80 -15.09
CA LYS A 208 -13.76 18.17 -13.80
C LYS A 208 -12.74 18.52 -12.74
N PHE A 209 -11.48 18.18 -12.95
CA PHE A 209 -10.37 18.48 -12.02
C PHE A 209 -9.47 19.61 -12.58
N LYS A 210 -8.82 20.32 -11.68
CA LYS A 210 -7.90 21.40 -12.07
C LYS A 210 -6.52 20.85 -12.39
N PHE A 211 -5.87 21.43 -13.38
CA PHE A 211 -4.43 21.27 -13.59
C PHE A 211 -3.70 22.36 -12.81
N GLY A 212 -3.05 22.01 -11.73
CA GLY A 212 -2.34 22.92 -10.85
C GLY A 212 -0.82 22.70 -10.90
N VAL A 213 -0.15 22.96 -9.78
CA VAL A 213 1.31 22.72 -9.63
C VAL A 213 1.51 21.31 -9.05
N ALA A 214 2.43 20.56 -9.63
CA ALA A 214 2.78 19.23 -9.12
C ALA A 214 3.32 19.32 -7.69
N ARG A 215 2.85 18.42 -6.82
CA ARG A 215 3.28 18.31 -5.42
C ARG A 215 4.22 17.13 -5.28
N ASN A 216 5.25 17.29 -4.46
CA ASN A 216 6.10 16.18 -4.06
C ASN A 216 5.52 15.47 -2.85
N LEU A 217 5.71 14.16 -2.78
CA LEU A 217 5.41 13.40 -1.57
C LEU A 217 6.41 13.75 -0.46
N PRO A 218 5.94 13.97 0.77
CA PRO A 218 6.82 14.11 1.91
C PRO A 218 7.55 12.79 2.17
N LYS A 219 8.80 12.86 2.62
CA LYS A 219 9.60 11.70 3.01
C LYS A 219 9.72 11.63 4.52
N PHE A 220 9.58 10.43 5.06
CA PHE A 220 9.64 10.15 6.48
C PHE A 220 10.59 8.99 6.74
N THR A 221 11.41 9.10 7.77
CA THR A 221 12.25 8.01 8.27
C THR A 221 11.68 7.53 9.60
N SER A 222 11.54 6.22 9.76
CA SER A 222 11.14 5.65 11.04
C SER A 222 12.21 5.93 12.10
N LYS A 223 11.78 6.11 13.35
CA LYS A 223 12.68 6.13 14.49
C LYS A 223 13.23 4.73 14.75
N SER A 224 14.22 4.61 15.62
CA SER A 224 14.85 3.36 16.05
C SER A 224 14.87 3.25 17.57
N ASP A 225 15.08 2.04 18.08
CA ASP A 225 15.31 1.74 19.50
C ASP A 225 14.19 2.23 20.43
N LEU A 226 12.94 2.19 19.94
CA LEU A 226 11.77 2.51 20.75
C LEU A 226 10.97 1.25 21.06
N PHE A 227 10.28 1.29 22.19
CA PHE A 227 9.45 0.19 22.67
C PHE A 227 8.13 0.73 23.19
N THR A 228 7.04 0.02 22.91
CA THR A 228 5.74 0.24 23.54
C THR A 228 5.04 -1.09 23.78
N HIS A 229 4.32 -1.16 24.89
CA HIS A 229 3.48 -2.31 25.21
C HIS A 229 2.09 -1.82 25.59
N GLN A 230 1.07 -2.54 25.12
CA GLN A 230 -0.30 -2.37 25.52
C GLN A 230 -0.83 -3.67 26.11
N LYS A 231 -1.17 -3.64 27.40
CA LYS A 231 -1.75 -4.79 28.07
C LYS A 231 -3.22 -4.95 27.69
N VAL A 232 -3.59 -6.14 27.23
CA VAL A 232 -4.95 -6.53 26.84
C VAL A 232 -5.28 -7.91 27.35
N GLN A 233 -6.54 -8.28 27.39
CA GLN A 233 -6.94 -9.66 27.67
C GLN A 233 -6.90 -10.47 26.40
N SER A 234 -5.80 -11.16 26.14
CA SER A 234 -5.55 -11.99 24.97
C SER A 234 -4.85 -13.29 25.35
N GLU A 235 -5.10 -14.36 24.57
CA GLU A 235 -4.35 -15.61 24.69
C GLU A 235 -2.97 -15.57 24.02
N GLN A 236 -2.76 -14.60 23.13
CA GLN A 236 -1.56 -14.46 22.32
C GLN A 236 -0.95 -13.05 22.46
N ALA A 237 0.34 -12.96 22.16
CA ALA A 237 1.06 -11.73 22.00
C ALA A 237 1.21 -11.42 20.50
N PHE A 238 0.88 -10.19 20.13
CA PHE A 238 1.03 -9.63 18.79
C PHE A 238 2.18 -8.63 18.84
N ILE A 239 3.21 -8.88 18.06
CA ILE A 239 4.46 -8.12 18.11
C ILE A 239 4.76 -7.60 16.70
N TYR A 240 4.74 -6.28 16.54
CA TYR A 240 5.23 -5.62 15.34
C TYR A 240 6.57 -4.94 15.63
N PHE A 241 7.44 -4.96 14.63
CA PHE A 241 8.72 -4.27 14.71
C PHE A 241 9.09 -3.63 13.39
N CYS A 242 9.83 -2.53 13.45
CA CYS A 242 10.41 -1.90 12.27
C CYS A 242 11.76 -1.25 12.61
N ALA A 243 12.53 -0.98 11.57
CA ALA A 243 13.75 -0.19 11.65
C ALA A 243 13.92 0.65 10.38
N PRO A 244 14.64 1.78 10.42
CA PRO A 244 15.07 2.47 9.22
C PRO A 244 15.82 1.51 8.30
N PHE A 245 15.60 1.67 6.98
CA PHE A 245 16.33 0.91 5.97
C PHE A 245 16.54 1.80 4.76
N ASP A 246 17.51 2.71 4.86
CA ASP A 246 17.77 3.74 3.85
C ASP A 246 18.66 3.18 2.73
N VAL A 247 18.01 2.60 1.73
CA VAL A 247 18.64 1.96 0.59
C VAL A 247 18.58 2.87 -0.62
N CYS A 248 19.68 3.03 -1.35
CA CYS A 248 19.67 3.76 -2.61
C CYS A 248 18.97 2.97 -3.73
N GLU A 249 18.54 3.69 -4.78
CA GLU A 249 17.77 3.10 -5.89
C GLU A 249 18.53 1.96 -6.60
N ASP A 250 19.85 2.10 -6.74
CA ASP A 250 20.67 1.12 -7.44
C ASP A 250 20.89 -0.18 -6.66
N GLU A 251 20.64 -0.17 -5.35
CA GLU A 251 20.82 -1.30 -4.45
C GLU A 251 19.50 -1.97 -4.03
N LEU A 252 18.36 -1.50 -4.52
CA LEU A 252 17.05 -2.06 -4.16
C LEU A 252 16.94 -3.57 -4.42
N PHE A 253 17.55 -4.07 -5.50
CA PHE A 253 17.56 -5.49 -5.81
C PHE A 253 18.36 -6.31 -4.79
N ILE A 254 19.45 -5.74 -4.23
CA ILE A 254 20.25 -6.36 -3.18
C ILE A 254 19.43 -6.38 -1.89
N ALA A 255 18.81 -5.26 -1.52
CA ALA A 255 17.95 -5.15 -0.35
C ALA A 255 16.77 -6.14 -0.38
N LYS A 256 16.11 -6.27 -1.53
CA LYS A 256 15.04 -7.26 -1.74
C LYS A 256 15.53 -8.70 -1.54
N THR A 257 16.72 -9.02 -2.05
CA THR A 257 17.34 -10.35 -1.89
C THR A 257 17.71 -10.59 -0.43
N ALA A 258 18.37 -9.64 0.24
CA ALA A 258 18.73 -9.69 1.66
C ALA A 258 17.49 -9.93 2.55
N MET A 259 16.45 -9.13 2.35
CA MET A 259 15.21 -9.25 3.13
C MET A 259 14.41 -10.50 2.81
N PHE A 260 14.50 -11.02 1.58
CA PHE A 260 13.92 -12.33 1.25
C PHE A 260 14.56 -13.45 2.09
N ILE A 261 15.88 -13.46 2.20
CA ILE A 261 16.62 -14.45 3.02
C ILE A 261 16.31 -14.27 4.50
N LEU A 262 16.28 -13.03 5.00
CA LEU A 262 16.04 -12.75 6.41
C LEU A 262 14.64 -13.19 6.88
N GLY A 263 13.58 -12.79 6.16
CA GLY A 263 12.22 -12.99 6.65
C GLY A 263 11.13 -13.06 5.58
N GLY A 264 11.40 -12.63 4.32
CA GLY A 264 10.40 -12.57 3.26
C GLY A 264 10.18 -13.87 2.50
N GLY A 265 11.07 -14.84 2.61
CA GLY A 265 11.05 -16.12 1.89
C GLY A 265 10.13 -17.19 2.49
N GLY A 266 9.26 -16.84 3.44
CA GLY A 266 8.40 -17.80 4.11
C GLY A 266 9.20 -18.87 4.86
N PHE A 267 8.84 -20.14 4.73
CA PHE A 267 9.50 -21.25 5.44
C PHE A 267 11.01 -21.41 5.16
N GLY A 268 11.52 -20.85 4.06
CA GLY A 268 12.93 -20.86 3.73
C GLY A 268 13.70 -19.67 4.29
N SER A 269 13.07 -18.74 5.02
CA SER A 269 13.73 -17.57 5.60
C SER A 269 14.30 -17.86 6.98
N ARG A 270 15.36 -17.13 7.38
CA ARG A 270 16.02 -17.32 8.68
C ARG A 270 15.08 -17.13 9.87
N LEU A 271 14.26 -16.08 9.86
CA LEU A 271 13.32 -15.82 10.95
C LEU A 271 12.32 -16.96 11.10
N MET A 272 11.79 -17.47 10.02
CA MET A 272 10.83 -18.57 10.06
C MET A 272 11.49 -19.87 10.53
N GLU A 273 12.70 -20.17 10.05
CA GLU A 273 13.46 -21.37 10.42
C GLU A 273 13.84 -21.33 11.91
N GLU A 274 14.43 -20.23 12.39
CA GLU A 274 14.93 -20.15 13.76
C GLU A 274 13.80 -20.03 14.78
N VAL A 275 12.82 -19.16 14.54
CA VAL A 275 11.80 -18.82 15.54
C VAL A 275 10.65 -19.83 15.53
N ARG A 276 10.20 -20.27 14.36
CA ARG A 276 9.08 -21.20 14.24
C ARG A 276 9.53 -22.64 14.21
N VAL A 277 10.42 -23.01 13.28
CA VAL A 277 10.75 -24.42 13.03
C VAL A 277 11.64 -24.99 14.12
N ARG A 278 12.74 -24.32 14.46
CA ARG A 278 13.68 -24.82 15.46
C ARG A 278 13.27 -24.57 16.90
N ALA A 279 12.87 -23.33 17.19
CA ALA A 279 12.51 -22.96 18.56
C ALA A 279 11.05 -23.25 18.92
N GLY A 280 10.14 -23.37 17.94
CA GLY A 280 8.71 -23.60 18.19
C GLY A 280 8.02 -22.44 18.93
N LEU A 281 8.59 -21.25 18.88
CA LEU A 281 8.12 -20.10 19.67
C LEU A 281 7.01 -19.32 19.01
N ALA A 282 6.83 -19.43 17.67
CA ALA A 282 5.85 -18.66 16.95
C ALA A 282 5.12 -19.48 15.89
N TYR A 283 3.86 -19.11 15.61
CA TYR A 283 3.12 -19.63 14.47
C TYR A 283 3.56 -18.96 13.17
N SER A 284 3.82 -17.65 13.24
CA SER A 284 4.26 -16.82 12.11
C SER A 284 5.32 -15.83 12.57
N CYS A 285 6.40 -15.68 11.80
CA CYS A 285 7.44 -14.69 12.01
C CYS A 285 8.01 -14.28 10.66
N TYR A 286 7.91 -13.01 10.31
CA TYR A 286 8.47 -12.51 9.07
C TYR A 286 9.05 -11.10 9.22
N ALA A 287 9.93 -10.73 8.31
CA ALA A 287 10.39 -9.36 8.11
C ALA A 287 10.61 -9.12 6.61
N MET A 288 10.24 -7.95 6.15
CA MET A 288 10.39 -7.58 4.74
C MET A 288 10.77 -6.11 4.57
N ALA A 289 11.38 -5.79 3.46
CA ALA A 289 11.55 -4.40 3.04
C ALA A 289 10.21 -3.80 2.66
N LYS A 290 9.87 -2.66 3.26
CA LYS A 290 8.74 -1.83 2.88
C LYS A 290 9.28 -0.53 2.29
N PHE A 291 9.30 -0.47 0.97
CA PHE A 291 9.75 0.68 0.23
C PHE A 291 8.56 1.37 -0.44
N SER A 292 8.40 2.64 -0.17
CA SER A 292 7.43 3.52 -0.82
C SER A 292 8.12 4.85 -1.16
N HIS A 293 7.41 5.76 -1.82
CA HIS A 293 7.96 7.09 -2.05
C HIS A 293 8.09 7.91 -0.75
N ALA A 294 7.22 7.64 0.23
CA ALA A 294 7.21 8.35 1.52
C ALA A 294 8.18 7.78 2.54
N THR A 295 8.50 6.48 2.50
CA THR A 295 9.36 5.85 3.51
C THR A 295 10.06 4.60 3.00
N ARG A 296 11.21 4.29 3.60
CA ARG A 296 11.97 3.05 3.41
C ARG A 296 12.29 2.47 4.77
N MET A 297 11.83 1.23 5.02
CA MET A 297 12.04 0.56 6.30
C MET A 297 12.03 -0.95 6.16
N LEU A 298 12.69 -1.63 7.09
CA LEU A 298 12.36 -3.01 7.43
C LEU A 298 11.10 -2.98 8.30
N LYS A 299 10.14 -3.85 8.01
CA LYS A 299 8.96 -4.10 8.85
C LYS A 299 8.75 -5.58 9.03
N GLY A 300 8.47 -6.00 10.25
CA GLY A 300 8.24 -7.39 10.60
C GLY A 300 7.11 -7.58 11.59
N TYR A 301 6.74 -8.84 11.74
CA TYR A 301 5.65 -9.30 12.56
C TYR A 301 5.96 -10.66 13.17
N LEU A 302 5.48 -10.86 14.38
CA LEU A 302 5.59 -12.09 15.14
C LEU A 302 4.33 -12.29 15.98
N GLN A 303 3.72 -13.47 15.89
CA GLN A 303 2.61 -13.88 16.74
C GLN A 303 2.99 -15.11 17.53
N THR A 304 2.79 -15.07 18.85
CA THR A 304 3.22 -16.13 19.77
C THR A 304 2.27 -16.21 20.96
N LYS A 305 2.44 -17.23 21.82
CA LYS A 305 1.79 -17.28 23.11
C LYS A 305 2.37 -16.20 24.04
N ASN A 306 1.56 -15.68 24.97
CA ASN A 306 2.02 -14.67 25.92
C ASN A 306 3.29 -15.10 26.70
N GLU A 307 3.35 -16.36 27.16
CA GLU A 307 4.49 -16.92 27.89
C GLU A 307 5.81 -16.91 27.11
N ASN A 308 5.73 -16.94 25.77
CA ASN A 308 6.89 -16.98 24.87
C ASN A 308 7.28 -15.60 24.31
N ALA A 309 6.52 -14.55 24.58
CA ALA A 309 6.67 -13.25 23.90
C ALA A 309 8.10 -12.68 24.03
N LYS A 310 8.66 -12.70 25.25
CA LYS A 310 10.01 -12.22 25.51
C LYS A 310 11.08 -13.05 24.78
N ASP A 311 11.02 -14.35 24.91
CA ASP A 311 12.01 -15.26 24.31
C ASP A 311 11.95 -15.20 22.78
N ALA A 312 10.74 -15.16 22.21
CA ALA A 312 10.54 -15.04 20.77
C ALA A 312 11.08 -13.70 20.23
N LEU A 313 10.79 -12.57 20.89
CA LEU A 313 11.33 -11.27 20.51
C LEU A 313 12.86 -11.21 20.62
N ASN A 314 13.42 -11.77 21.70
CA ASN A 314 14.87 -11.83 21.89
C ASN A 314 15.54 -12.68 20.82
N LEU A 315 14.90 -13.78 20.41
CA LEU A 315 15.41 -14.61 19.32
C LEU A 315 15.34 -13.86 17.97
N VAL A 316 14.26 -13.13 17.69
CA VAL A 316 14.16 -12.27 16.50
C VAL A 316 15.30 -11.25 16.47
N LYS A 317 15.53 -10.52 17.57
CA LYS A 317 16.63 -9.56 17.68
C LYS A 317 17.98 -10.22 17.45
N LYS A 318 18.20 -11.40 18.04
CA LYS A 318 19.42 -12.18 17.86
C LYS A 318 19.64 -12.58 16.40
N VAL A 319 18.61 -13.09 15.73
CA VAL A 319 18.68 -13.51 14.31
C VAL A 319 19.01 -12.31 13.41
N ILE A 320 18.40 -11.15 13.65
CA ILE A 320 18.67 -9.93 12.88
C ILE A 320 20.10 -9.44 13.14
N ASN A 321 20.57 -9.43 14.39
CA ASN A 321 21.93 -9.04 14.72
C ASN A 321 22.96 -9.99 14.06
N ASP A 322 22.76 -11.31 14.18
CA ASP A 322 23.61 -12.30 13.53
C ASP A 322 23.63 -12.14 12.00
N PHE A 323 22.47 -11.82 11.40
CA PHE A 323 22.39 -11.52 9.98
C PHE A 323 23.26 -10.30 9.60
N CYS A 324 23.22 -9.22 10.38
CA CYS A 324 24.03 -8.02 10.12
C CYS A 324 25.53 -8.27 10.34
N GLU A 325 25.91 -9.02 11.39
CA GLU A 325 27.31 -9.27 11.74
C GLU A 325 27.97 -10.29 10.82
N ASN A 326 27.30 -11.41 10.56
CA ASN A 326 27.86 -12.57 9.87
C ASN A 326 27.45 -12.69 8.40
N GLY A 327 26.42 -11.95 7.98
CA GLY A 327 25.89 -12.01 6.63
C GLY A 327 25.14 -13.32 6.36
N VAL A 328 25.12 -13.74 5.11
CA VAL A 328 24.43 -14.94 4.62
C VAL A 328 25.41 -15.94 4.00
N THR A 329 24.99 -17.20 3.87
CA THR A 329 25.77 -18.26 3.23
C THR A 329 25.51 -18.31 1.74
N GLN A 330 26.37 -19.03 1.00
CA GLN A 330 26.18 -19.26 -0.44
C GLN A 330 24.88 -20.04 -0.72
N ASP A 331 24.57 -21.04 0.09
CA ASP A 331 23.37 -21.86 -0.06
C ASP A 331 22.09 -21.03 0.09
N GLU A 332 22.05 -20.08 1.06
CA GLU A 332 20.92 -19.16 1.23
C GLU A 332 20.76 -18.22 0.02
N LEU A 333 21.86 -17.70 -0.49
CA LEU A 333 21.82 -16.85 -1.68
C LEU A 333 21.34 -17.63 -2.90
N ASP A 334 21.83 -18.85 -3.11
CA ASP A 334 21.46 -19.68 -4.26
C ASP A 334 19.99 -20.10 -4.19
N ALA A 335 19.50 -20.46 -2.99
CA ALA A 335 18.08 -20.74 -2.77
C ALA A 335 17.19 -19.50 -3.03
N ALA A 336 17.59 -18.31 -2.57
CA ALA A 336 16.86 -17.08 -2.83
C ALA A 336 16.80 -16.75 -4.33
N LYS A 337 17.92 -16.86 -5.04
CA LYS A 337 17.97 -16.67 -6.50
C LYS A 337 17.06 -17.64 -7.25
N ALA A 338 17.10 -18.92 -6.88
CA ALA A 338 16.28 -19.95 -7.51
C ALA A 338 14.78 -19.66 -7.30
N PHE A 339 14.38 -19.29 -6.09
CA PHE A 339 12.99 -18.98 -5.79
C PHE A 339 12.50 -17.72 -6.51
N LEU A 340 13.26 -16.62 -6.45
CA LEU A 340 12.88 -15.34 -7.08
C LEU A 340 12.80 -15.48 -8.60
N ALA A 341 13.70 -16.24 -9.20
CA ALA A 341 13.66 -16.54 -10.63
C ALA A 341 12.46 -17.43 -11.00
N GLY A 342 12.22 -18.49 -10.20
CA GLY A 342 11.15 -19.46 -10.45
C GLY A 342 9.75 -18.90 -10.23
N SER A 343 9.58 -17.96 -9.30
CA SER A 343 8.28 -17.33 -9.01
C SER A 343 7.90 -16.20 -9.97
N ASN A 344 8.85 -15.60 -10.69
CA ASN A 344 8.58 -14.46 -11.57
C ASN A 344 7.54 -14.73 -12.67
N PRO A 345 7.52 -15.89 -13.37
CA PRO A 345 6.46 -16.20 -14.34
C PRO A 345 5.07 -16.25 -13.73
N LEU A 346 4.93 -16.77 -12.48
CA LEU A 346 3.65 -16.85 -11.79
C LEU A 346 3.06 -15.48 -11.48
N ARG A 347 3.91 -14.48 -11.19
CA ARG A 347 3.47 -13.10 -10.98
C ARG A 347 2.90 -12.45 -12.24
N LYS A 348 3.16 -13.01 -13.41
CA LYS A 348 2.75 -12.53 -14.74
C LYS A 348 1.71 -13.44 -15.40
N GLU A 349 1.01 -14.26 -14.63
CA GLU A 349 0.11 -15.29 -15.15
C GLU A 349 -1.06 -14.70 -15.95
N THR A 350 -1.66 -13.59 -15.47
CA THR A 350 -2.80 -12.97 -16.13
C THR A 350 -2.43 -11.67 -16.83
N ALA A 351 -3.25 -11.25 -17.81
CA ALA A 351 -3.10 -9.96 -18.49
C ALA A 351 -3.12 -8.80 -17.48
N PHE A 352 -4.09 -8.78 -16.57
CA PHE A 352 -4.18 -7.72 -15.56
C PHE A 352 -3.03 -7.74 -14.55
N ALA A 353 -2.46 -8.91 -14.22
CA ALA A 353 -1.27 -8.98 -13.38
C ALA A 353 -0.05 -8.35 -14.07
N LYS A 354 0.16 -8.63 -15.37
CA LYS A 354 1.21 -7.98 -16.18
C LYS A 354 1.02 -6.47 -16.23
N MET A 355 -0.21 -6.01 -16.45
CA MET A 355 -0.55 -4.60 -16.51
C MET A 355 -0.31 -3.91 -15.15
N ALA A 356 -0.65 -4.55 -14.03
CA ALA A 356 -0.41 -4.03 -12.69
C ALA A 356 1.08 -3.87 -12.37
N ILE A 357 1.93 -4.78 -12.85
CA ILE A 357 3.39 -4.65 -12.74
C ILE A 357 3.87 -3.41 -13.49
N CYS A 358 3.43 -3.22 -14.73
CA CYS A 358 3.79 -2.03 -15.50
C CYS A 358 3.28 -0.73 -14.85
N GLU A 359 2.07 -0.75 -14.27
CA GLU A 359 1.54 0.41 -13.53
C GLU A 359 2.40 0.74 -12.31
N SER A 360 2.82 -0.28 -11.54
CA SER A 360 3.73 -0.11 -10.40
C SER A 360 5.09 0.44 -10.84
N GLU A 361 5.67 -0.11 -11.91
CA GLU A 361 6.94 0.38 -12.46
C GLU A 361 6.83 1.86 -12.88
N PHE A 362 5.73 2.24 -13.53
CA PHE A 362 5.48 3.64 -13.87
C PHE A 362 5.30 4.53 -12.63
N TYR A 363 4.55 4.06 -11.64
CA TYR A 363 4.34 4.79 -10.38
C TYR A 363 5.68 5.08 -9.68
N ASP A 364 6.59 4.10 -9.69
CA ASP A 364 7.94 4.19 -9.12
C ASP A 364 8.93 4.97 -10.01
N GLY A 365 8.47 5.53 -11.14
CA GLY A 365 9.33 6.27 -12.08
C GLY A 365 10.31 5.39 -12.83
N LYS A 366 10.02 4.09 -12.95
CA LYS A 366 10.82 3.10 -13.66
C LYS A 366 10.31 2.87 -15.09
N GLU A 367 11.18 2.36 -15.96
CA GLU A 367 10.78 1.91 -17.29
C GLU A 367 10.04 0.55 -17.21
N PHE A 368 9.15 0.28 -18.16
CA PHE A 368 8.49 -1.02 -18.25
C PHE A 368 9.47 -2.16 -18.44
N GLY A 369 9.29 -3.22 -17.67
CA GLY A 369 10.23 -4.36 -17.62
C GLY A 369 11.41 -4.16 -16.67
N PHE A 370 11.38 -3.12 -15.84
CA PHE A 370 12.40 -2.89 -14.81
C PHE A 370 12.55 -4.09 -13.87
N GLY A 371 11.43 -4.69 -13.45
CA GLY A 371 11.45 -5.88 -12.59
C GLY A 371 12.19 -7.08 -13.20
N ASP A 372 12.14 -7.27 -14.54
CA ASP A 372 12.91 -8.31 -15.21
C ASP A 372 14.41 -7.99 -15.20
N LYS A 373 14.78 -6.72 -15.40
CA LYS A 373 16.18 -6.28 -15.31
C LYS A 373 16.73 -6.41 -13.88
N GLU A 374 15.91 -6.11 -12.87
CA GLU A 374 16.28 -6.38 -11.48
C GLU A 374 16.53 -7.87 -11.24
N LEU A 375 15.67 -8.74 -11.76
CA LEU A 375 15.83 -10.18 -11.63
C LEU A 375 17.14 -10.68 -12.26
N GLU A 376 17.54 -10.14 -13.41
CA GLU A 376 18.84 -10.46 -14.01
C GLU A 376 20.01 -9.99 -13.13
N LYS A 377 19.89 -8.82 -12.48
CA LYS A 377 20.89 -8.36 -11.49
C LYS A 377 20.94 -9.32 -10.30
N ILE A 378 19.80 -9.78 -9.79
CA ILE A 378 19.72 -10.75 -8.68
C ILE A 378 20.40 -12.07 -9.05
N LYS A 379 20.17 -12.60 -10.24
CA LYS A 379 20.83 -13.84 -10.71
C LYS A 379 22.36 -13.73 -10.72
N ASN A 380 22.89 -12.55 -11.03
CA ASN A 380 24.31 -12.27 -11.09
C ASN A 380 24.91 -11.73 -9.79
N LEU A 381 24.12 -11.56 -8.74
CA LEU A 381 24.58 -11.06 -7.44
C LEU A 381 25.52 -12.08 -6.79
N ASP A 382 26.72 -11.67 -6.41
CA ASP A 382 27.66 -12.52 -5.69
C ASP A 382 27.52 -12.38 -4.17
N LEU A 383 28.02 -13.38 -3.45
CA LEU A 383 27.92 -13.44 -2.00
C LEU A 383 28.65 -12.28 -1.30
N GLN A 384 29.81 -11.88 -1.83
CA GLN A 384 30.60 -10.81 -1.23
C GLN A 384 29.86 -9.47 -1.30
N THR A 385 29.28 -9.15 -2.45
CA THR A 385 28.46 -7.94 -2.65
C THR A 385 27.27 -7.93 -1.71
N LEU A 386 26.55 -9.05 -1.60
CA LEU A 386 25.39 -9.17 -0.70
C LEU A 386 25.81 -9.00 0.76
N ASN A 387 26.87 -9.66 1.20
CA ASN A 387 27.32 -9.58 2.59
C ASN A 387 27.90 -8.21 2.95
N ASN A 388 28.57 -7.55 2.01
CA ASN A 388 29.01 -6.16 2.20
C ASN A 388 27.82 -5.21 2.34
N PHE A 389 26.79 -5.39 1.50
CA PHE A 389 25.55 -4.62 1.61
C PHE A 389 24.89 -4.80 2.98
N ILE A 390 24.71 -6.04 3.43
CA ILE A 390 24.10 -6.35 4.74
C ILE A 390 24.86 -5.67 5.88
N LYS A 391 26.20 -5.73 5.88
CA LYS A 391 27.04 -5.09 6.90
C LYS A 391 26.96 -3.57 6.90
N ASN A 392 26.76 -2.96 5.73
CA ASN A 392 26.64 -1.51 5.60
C ASN A 392 25.25 -1.00 6.01
N HIS A 393 24.29 -1.89 6.22
CA HIS A 393 22.92 -1.59 6.60
C HIS A 393 22.56 -2.22 7.95
N ASP A 394 23.43 -2.04 8.96
CA ASP A 394 23.22 -2.54 10.33
C ASP A 394 22.11 -1.79 11.09
N GLU A 395 21.64 -0.65 10.57
CA GLU A 395 20.52 0.09 11.12
C GLU A 395 19.24 -0.75 11.26
N ILE A 396 19.06 -1.80 10.43
CA ILE A 396 17.93 -2.71 10.53
C ILE A 396 17.88 -3.52 11.83
N SER A 397 18.97 -3.56 12.60
CA SER A 397 19.03 -4.20 13.92
C SER A 397 18.44 -3.31 15.04
N LYS A 398 18.30 -2.00 14.82
CA LYS A 398 17.82 -1.02 15.79
C LYS A 398 16.30 -0.91 15.76
N LEU A 399 15.65 -1.92 16.31
CA LEU A 399 14.20 -2.10 16.16
C LEU A 399 13.39 -1.14 17.04
N CYS A 400 12.42 -0.44 16.44
CA CYS A 400 11.21 -0.05 17.14
C CYS A 400 10.30 -1.26 17.29
N VAL A 401 9.73 -1.46 18.47
CA VAL A 401 8.88 -2.63 18.77
C VAL A 401 7.60 -2.19 19.46
N ALA A 402 6.48 -2.71 19.01
CA ALA A 402 5.19 -2.60 19.67
C ALA A 402 4.65 -3.99 20.00
N ILE A 403 4.21 -4.17 21.23
CA ILE A 403 3.63 -5.43 21.72
C ILE A 403 2.20 -5.16 22.21
N VAL A 404 1.29 -6.04 21.85
CA VAL A 404 -0.05 -6.12 22.46
C VAL A 404 -0.19 -7.53 23.02
N SER A 405 -0.35 -7.66 24.34
CA SER A 405 -0.35 -8.97 25.03
C SER A 405 -1.04 -8.90 26.37
N ALA A 406 -1.23 -10.05 27.02
CA ALA A 406 -1.72 -10.13 28.39
C ALA A 406 -0.61 -10.00 29.46
N ASN A 407 0.67 -9.93 29.04
CA ASN A 407 1.80 -9.84 29.95
C ASN A 407 1.83 -8.54 30.75
N ASP A 408 2.56 -8.53 31.84
CA ASP A 408 3.01 -7.31 32.49
C ASP A 408 4.33 -6.83 31.88
N ASP A 409 4.60 -5.51 31.92
CA ASP A 409 5.79 -4.90 31.31
C ASP A 409 7.10 -5.52 31.82
N GLU A 410 7.15 -5.97 33.06
CA GLU A 410 8.31 -6.65 33.68
C GLU A 410 8.64 -8.00 33.00
N ASN A 411 7.70 -8.59 32.29
CA ASN A 411 7.81 -9.90 31.63
C ASN A 411 8.10 -9.82 30.14
N LEU A 412 8.44 -8.63 29.61
CA LEU A 412 8.69 -8.36 28.16
C LEU A 412 10.13 -7.90 27.85
#